data_915dee07ce204d5d7080680e6481994b
#
_entry.id   915dee07ce204d5d7080680e6481994b
#
_cell.length_a   1.000
_cell.length_b   1.000
_cell.length_c   1.000
_cell.angle_alpha   90.00
_cell.angle_beta   90.00
_cell.angle_gamma   90.00
#
_symmetry.space_group_name_H-M   'P 1'
#
loop_
_entity.id
_entity.type
_entity.pdbx_description
1 polymer ?
#
loop_
_entity_poly.entity_id
_entity_poly.type
_entity_poly.pdbx_seq_one_letter_code
_entity_poly.pdbx_strand_id
1 'polypeptide(L)'
;MTKPGERDCVMSTDTVTSALIVIGEEILSGRTRDENISHIARYLNDIGIVLQEVRVVRDVEAEIVAAVNELRARYSYVLTTGGIGPTHDDVTTDAIAAAFGVEVAIDPRAVEAMRQGYSELELTPARLRMARIPLGAELVDNPVSRAPGFMLGNVIVMAGIPRIMQVMLDAVGPRLRKGRPMLSRSVRIDAPEGDVATGLARVQSAHPDVQIGSYPFFENKRLGTYVVLRSIDEAKLEAAQDALWILINKKGFAAASADDK
;
A
#
# COMPACT_ATOMS: atom_id res chain seq x y z
N MET A 1 28.28 -22.84 18.24
CA MET A 1 27.59 -22.57 16.98
C MET A 1 26.39 -21.69 17.30
N THR A 2 26.59 -20.38 17.24
CA THR A 2 25.56 -19.36 17.49
C THR A 2 24.78 -19.11 16.21
N LYS A 3 23.46 -19.19 16.28
CA LYS A 3 22.54 -18.88 15.16
C LYS A 3 22.72 -17.44 14.73
N PRO A 4 22.63 -17.10 13.42
CA PRO A 4 22.63 -15.71 12.97
C PRO A 4 21.36 -15.03 13.47
N GLY A 5 21.53 -13.84 14.10
CA GLY A 5 20.50 -13.10 14.79
C GLY A 5 19.35 -12.66 13.89
N GLU A 6 18.16 -12.87 14.39
CA GLU A 6 16.96 -12.11 14.03
C GLU A 6 17.26 -10.63 14.25
N ARG A 7 17.23 -9.87 13.18
CA ARG A 7 17.30 -8.40 13.27
C ARG A 7 15.93 -7.92 13.71
N ASP A 8 15.72 -7.79 15.01
CA ASP A 8 14.64 -6.96 15.55
C ASP A 8 14.90 -5.51 15.12
N CYS A 9 14.23 -5.12 14.03
CA CYS A 9 14.12 -3.72 13.67
C CYS A 9 13.22 -3.09 14.73
N VAL A 10 13.82 -2.45 15.74
CA VAL A 10 13.11 -1.65 16.75
C VAL A 10 12.46 -0.48 16.03
N MET A 11 11.23 -0.69 15.55
CA MET A 11 10.41 0.36 15.01
C MET A 11 10.02 1.31 16.15
N SER A 12 10.31 2.59 15.99
CA SER A 12 9.89 3.60 16.97
C SER A 12 8.36 3.53 17.12
N THR A 13 7.86 3.76 18.33
CA THR A 13 6.41 3.75 18.68
C THR A 13 5.56 4.75 17.88
N ASP A 14 6.19 5.54 17.02
CA ASP A 14 5.59 6.61 16.21
C ASP A 14 5.30 6.20 14.74
N THR A 15 5.74 4.99 14.32
CA THR A 15 5.56 4.56 12.92
C THR A 15 4.15 3.99 12.72
N VAL A 16 3.37 4.62 11.83
CA VAL A 16 2.07 4.08 11.40
C VAL A 16 2.30 3.11 10.25
N THR A 17 1.87 1.86 10.44
CA THR A 17 2.09 0.77 9.49
C THR A 17 0.79 0.33 8.84
N SER A 18 0.88 -0.25 7.66
CA SER A 18 -0.28 -0.81 6.97
C SER A 18 0.06 -2.09 6.21
N ALA A 19 -0.99 -2.86 5.94
CA ALA A 19 -0.99 -3.94 4.98
C ALA A 19 -2.09 -3.73 3.94
N LEU A 20 -1.94 -4.33 2.77
CA LEU A 20 -2.93 -4.34 1.69
C LEU A 20 -3.29 -5.77 1.33
N ILE A 21 -4.59 -6.04 1.22
CA ILE A 21 -5.13 -7.28 0.67
C ILE A 21 -5.78 -6.96 -0.67
N VAL A 22 -5.24 -7.52 -1.73
CA VAL A 22 -5.84 -7.49 -3.07
C VAL A 22 -6.67 -8.75 -3.22
N ILE A 23 -7.97 -8.59 -3.41
CA ILE A 23 -8.95 -9.67 -3.53
C ILE A 23 -9.37 -9.75 -4.99
N GLY A 24 -9.11 -10.87 -5.64
CA GLY A 24 -9.45 -11.06 -7.04
C GLY A 24 -8.67 -12.21 -7.69
N GLU A 25 -9.38 -13.22 -8.15
CA GLU A 25 -8.79 -14.37 -8.85
C GLU A 25 -8.19 -13.98 -10.21
N GLU A 26 -8.67 -12.88 -10.82
CA GLU A 26 -8.17 -12.34 -12.09
C GLU A 26 -6.73 -11.81 -11.98
N ILE A 27 -6.31 -11.37 -10.79
CA ILE A 27 -4.93 -10.95 -10.52
C ILE A 27 -4.01 -12.18 -10.47
N LEU A 28 -4.43 -13.22 -9.73
CA LEU A 28 -3.67 -14.46 -9.59
C LEU A 28 -3.57 -15.24 -10.89
N SER A 29 -4.63 -15.22 -11.74
CA SER A 29 -4.63 -15.84 -13.05
C SER A 29 -3.86 -15.05 -14.12
N GLY A 30 -3.40 -13.82 -13.79
CA GLY A 30 -2.71 -12.94 -14.72
C GLY A 30 -3.62 -12.33 -15.80
N ARG A 31 -4.94 -12.47 -15.69
CA ARG A 31 -5.91 -11.83 -16.61
C ARG A 31 -5.88 -10.32 -16.49
N THR A 32 -5.72 -9.82 -15.29
CA THR A 32 -5.66 -8.39 -14.99
C THR A 32 -4.34 -8.07 -14.31
N ARG A 33 -3.68 -6.98 -14.75
CA ARG A 33 -2.54 -6.43 -14.06
C ARG A 33 -3.04 -5.52 -12.96
N ASP A 34 -2.55 -5.70 -11.73
CA ASP A 34 -2.86 -4.80 -10.63
C ASP A 34 -2.23 -3.42 -10.83
N GLU A 35 -3.03 -2.36 -10.66
CA GLU A 35 -2.60 -0.96 -10.69
C GLU A 35 -2.78 -0.29 -9.33
N ASN A 36 -3.49 -0.93 -8.39
CA ASN A 36 -3.86 -0.38 -7.11
C ASN A 36 -2.68 -0.37 -6.13
N ILE A 37 -1.88 -1.44 -6.10
CA ILE A 37 -0.74 -1.59 -5.17
C ILE A 37 0.18 -0.38 -5.24
N SER A 38 0.62 -0.02 -6.45
CA SER A 38 1.58 1.08 -6.62
C SER A 38 1.00 2.45 -6.27
N HIS A 39 -0.29 2.66 -6.54
CA HIS A 39 -0.99 3.90 -6.19
C HIS A 39 -1.16 4.02 -4.68
N ILE A 40 -1.68 2.98 -4.03
CA ILE A 40 -1.88 2.93 -2.57
C ILE A 40 -0.54 3.12 -1.84
N ALA A 41 0.53 2.45 -2.29
CA ALA A 41 1.84 2.55 -1.68
C ALA A 41 2.38 4.00 -1.69
N ARG A 42 2.25 4.70 -2.83
CA ARG A 42 2.64 6.12 -2.94
C ARG A 42 1.80 7.00 -2.04
N TYR A 43 0.47 6.89 -2.16
CA TYR A 43 -0.46 7.68 -1.35
C TYR A 43 -0.20 7.56 0.16
N LEU A 44 -0.05 6.32 0.64
CA LEU A 44 0.22 6.06 2.06
C LEU A 44 1.57 6.63 2.50
N ASN A 45 2.60 6.50 1.65
CA ASN A 45 3.92 7.07 1.91
C ASN A 45 3.85 8.60 2.06
N ASP A 46 3.08 9.29 1.20
CA ASP A 46 2.92 10.74 1.22
C ASP A 46 2.27 11.25 2.52
N ILE A 47 1.41 10.43 3.14
CA ILE A 47 0.78 10.73 4.43
C ILE A 47 1.50 10.08 5.63
N GLY A 48 2.67 9.50 5.40
CA GLY A 48 3.53 8.93 6.45
C GLY A 48 3.07 7.58 7.00
N ILE A 49 2.28 6.82 6.23
CA ILE A 49 1.88 5.45 6.56
C ILE A 49 2.72 4.48 5.74
N VAL A 50 3.44 3.58 6.41
CA VAL A 50 4.32 2.63 5.73
C VAL A 50 3.56 1.37 5.34
N LEU A 51 3.43 1.11 4.04
CA LEU A 51 2.90 -0.16 3.53
C LEU A 51 4.00 -1.22 3.67
N GLN A 52 3.79 -2.21 4.55
CA GLN A 52 4.79 -3.22 4.87
C GLN A 52 4.52 -4.58 4.25
N GLU A 53 3.26 -4.88 3.97
CA GLU A 53 2.87 -6.19 3.44
C GLU A 53 1.75 -6.03 2.41
N VAL A 54 1.83 -6.81 1.33
CA VAL A 54 0.75 -6.95 0.35
C VAL A 54 0.46 -8.43 0.19
N ARG A 55 -0.81 -8.80 0.31
CA ARG A 55 -1.32 -10.15 0.00
C ARG A 55 -2.29 -10.10 -1.16
N VAL A 56 -2.17 -11.06 -2.05
CA VAL A 56 -3.18 -11.32 -3.08
C VAL A 56 -3.89 -12.60 -2.70
N VAL A 57 -5.21 -12.54 -2.55
CA VAL A 57 -6.04 -13.68 -2.17
C VAL A 57 -7.18 -13.87 -3.17
N ARG A 58 -7.71 -15.09 -3.25
CA ARG A 58 -8.89 -15.40 -4.05
C ARG A 58 -10.14 -14.82 -3.43
N ASP A 59 -11.20 -14.73 -4.23
CA ASP A 59 -12.57 -14.40 -3.79
C ASP A 59 -13.19 -15.58 -3.01
N VAL A 60 -12.50 -16.01 -1.96
CA VAL A 60 -12.90 -17.10 -1.06
C VAL A 60 -12.98 -16.55 0.35
N GLU A 61 -14.18 -16.59 0.94
CA GLU A 61 -14.46 -15.99 2.25
C GLU A 61 -13.45 -16.42 3.33
N ALA A 62 -13.15 -17.71 3.43
CA ALA A 62 -12.24 -18.23 4.46
C ALA A 62 -10.80 -17.69 4.29
N GLU A 63 -10.33 -17.48 3.06
CA GLU A 63 -9.00 -16.93 2.78
C GLU A 63 -8.94 -15.45 3.14
N ILE A 64 -9.99 -14.70 2.81
CA ILE A 64 -10.10 -13.28 3.17
C ILE A 64 -10.15 -13.12 4.68
N VAL A 65 -11.00 -13.90 5.37
CA VAL A 65 -11.12 -13.89 6.85
C VAL A 65 -9.77 -14.17 7.52
N ALA A 66 -9.05 -15.19 7.05
CA ALA A 66 -7.74 -15.53 7.59
C ALA A 66 -6.73 -14.38 7.42
N ALA A 67 -6.63 -13.82 6.20
CA ALA A 67 -5.74 -12.72 5.91
C ALA A 67 -6.08 -11.47 6.74
N VAL A 68 -7.35 -11.10 6.82
CA VAL A 68 -7.83 -9.95 7.59
C VAL A 68 -7.49 -10.11 9.08
N ASN A 69 -7.81 -11.27 9.68
CA ASN A 69 -7.58 -11.49 11.11
C ASN A 69 -6.09 -11.46 11.48
N GLU A 70 -5.23 -11.99 10.64
CA GLU A 70 -3.79 -11.93 10.86
C GLU A 70 -3.25 -10.50 10.73
N LEU A 71 -3.61 -9.82 9.63
CA LEU A 71 -3.02 -8.52 9.32
C LEU A 71 -3.55 -7.40 10.23
N ARG A 72 -4.86 -7.40 10.57
CA ARG A 72 -5.44 -6.37 11.45
C ARG A 72 -4.88 -6.40 12.87
N ALA A 73 -4.35 -7.53 13.31
CA ALA A 73 -3.70 -7.65 14.61
C ALA A 73 -2.25 -7.12 14.61
N ARG A 74 -1.60 -7.06 13.42
CA ARG A 74 -0.18 -6.70 13.27
C ARG A 74 0.04 -5.27 12.84
N TYR A 75 -0.88 -4.71 12.05
CA TYR A 75 -0.71 -3.40 11.40
C TYR A 75 -1.69 -2.38 11.94
N SER A 76 -1.28 -1.11 11.92
CA SER A 76 -2.15 0.00 12.32
C SER A 76 -3.39 0.08 11.43
N TYR A 77 -3.24 -0.22 10.13
CA TYR A 77 -4.33 -0.28 9.15
C TYR A 77 -4.18 -1.47 8.21
N VAL A 78 -5.31 -2.02 7.78
CA VAL A 78 -5.40 -2.97 6.67
C VAL A 78 -6.31 -2.37 5.61
N LEU A 79 -5.81 -2.23 4.40
CA LEU A 79 -6.60 -1.82 3.26
C LEU A 79 -6.98 -3.07 2.46
N THR A 80 -8.19 -3.10 1.89
CA THR A 80 -8.57 -4.14 0.94
C THR A 80 -9.05 -3.52 -0.36
N THR A 81 -8.80 -4.19 -1.49
CA THR A 81 -9.33 -3.81 -2.80
C THR A 81 -9.96 -5.02 -3.46
N GLY A 82 -11.17 -4.85 -4.01
CA GLY A 82 -11.90 -5.89 -4.74
C GLY A 82 -13.03 -6.56 -3.94
N GLY A 83 -13.89 -7.29 -4.65
CA GLY A 83 -14.94 -8.15 -4.10
C GLY A 83 -16.10 -7.43 -3.37
N ILE A 84 -16.40 -6.16 -3.71
CA ILE A 84 -17.52 -5.39 -3.15
C ILE A 84 -18.54 -4.95 -4.22
N GLY A 85 -18.54 -5.59 -5.36
CA GLY A 85 -19.48 -5.32 -6.46
C GLY A 85 -20.86 -5.98 -6.26
N PRO A 86 -21.67 -5.99 -7.32
CA PRO A 86 -23.03 -6.49 -7.28
C PRO A 86 -23.16 -7.99 -7.60
N THR A 87 -22.07 -8.67 -7.92
CA THR A 87 -22.08 -10.04 -8.43
C THR A 87 -22.01 -11.10 -7.33
N HIS A 88 -22.21 -12.34 -7.65
CA HIS A 88 -22.30 -13.43 -6.67
C HIS A 88 -20.94 -13.80 -6.04
N ASP A 89 -19.88 -13.50 -6.75
CA ASP A 89 -18.47 -13.69 -6.37
C ASP A 89 -17.91 -12.53 -5.54
N ASP A 90 -18.64 -11.42 -5.39
CA ASP A 90 -18.30 -10.32 -4.49
C ASP A 90 -18.60 -10.72 -3.03
N VAL A 91 -17.64 -11.34 -2.37
CA VAL A 91 -17.78 -11.90 -1.01
C VAL A 91 -17.04 -11.11 0.06
N THR A 92 -16.33 -10.04 -0.31
CA THR A 92 -15.49 -9.29 0.63
C THR A 92 -16.27 -8.73 1.81
N THR A 93 -17.46 -8.16 1.59
CA THR A 93 -18.29 -7.60 2.68
C THR A 93 -18.65 -8.67 3.71
N ASP A 94 -19.06 -9.87 3.27
CA ASP A 94 -19.41 -10.98 4.15
C ASP A 94 -18.17 -11.50 4.89
N ALA A 95 -17.05 -11.62 4.22
CA ALA A 95 -15.79 -12.04 4.82
C ALA A 95 -15.30 -11.05 5.91
N ILE A 96 -15.38 -9.73 5.66
CA ILE A 96 -15.03 -8.74 6.67
C ILE A 96 -15.96 -8.84 7.89
N ALA A 97 -17.26 -8.94 7.67
CA ALA A 97 -18.22 -9.11 8.75
C ALA A 97 -17.94 -10.37 9.58
N ALA A 98 -17.67 -11.49 8.93
CA ALA A 98 -17.29 -12.74 9.58
C ALA A 98 -15.99 -12.59 10.40
N ALA A 99 -14.97 -11.90 9.85
CA ALA A 99 -13.72 -11.65 10.56
C ALA A 99 -13.91 -10.81 11.83
N PHE A 100 -14.91 -9.93 11.87
CA PHE A 100 -15.23 -9.11 13.03
C PHE A 100 -16.35 -9.68 13.91
N GLY A 101 -17.04 -10.75 13.49
CA GLY A 101 -18.15 -11.36 14.22
C GLY A 101 -19.38 -10.46 14.28
N VAL A 102 -19.66 -9.69 13.23
CA VAL A 102 -20.80 -8.77 13.12
C VAL A 102 -21.73 -9.16 11.98
N GLU A 103 -22.99 -8.73 12.05
CA GLU A 103 -23.97 -8.95 11.00
C GLU A 103 -23.79 -7.96 9.84
N VAL A 104 -24.28 -8.35 8.65
CA VAL A 104 -24.36 -7.50 7.46
C VAL A 104 -25.80 -7.15 7.18
N ALA A 105 -26.08 -5.87 6.95
CA ALA A 105 -27.41 -5.39 6.59
C ALA A 105 -27.33 -4.40 5.41
N ILE A 106 -28.44 -4.19 4.72
CA ILE A 106 -28.56 -3.07 3.78
C ILE A 106 -28.57 -1.77 4.61
N ASP A 107 -27.55 -0.95 4.43
CA ASP A 107 -27.40 0.31 5.15
C ASP A 107 -28.18 1.42 4.44
N PRO A 108 -29.15 2.08 5.13
CA PRO A 108 -29.91 3.17 4.53
C PRO A 108 -29.03 4.33 4.04
N ARG A 109 -27.89 4.59 4.70
CA ARG A 109 -26.94 5.65 4.29
C ARG A 109 -26.29 5.30 2.96
N ALA A 110 -25.94 4.01 2.74
CA ALA A 110 -25.38 3.52 1.49
C ALA A 110 -26.42 3.58 0.36
N VAL A 111 -27.67 3.19 0.65
CA VAL A 111 -28.76 3.31 -0.34
C VAL A 111 -28.98 4.78 -0.73
N GLU A 112 -28.97 5.70 0.23
CA GLU A 112 -29.14 7.14 -0.06
C GLU A 112 -27.97 7.69 -0.90
N ALA A 113 -26.73 7.28 -0.63
CA ALA A 113 -25.59 7.63 -1.46
C ALA A 113 -25.76 7.12 -2.90
N MET A 114 -26.25 5.88 -3.07
CA MET A 114 -26.48 5.29 -4.39
C MET A 114 -27.61 5.99 -5.16
N ARG A 115 -28.66 6.48 -4.50
CA ARG A 115 -29.75 7.27 -5.12
C ARG A 115 -29.27 8.56 -5.80
N GLN A 116 -28.13 9.08 -5.41
CA GLN A 116 -27.54 10.25 -6.09
C GLN A 116 -27.02 9.96 -7.51
N GLY A 117 -26.84 8.70 -7.86
CA GLY A 117 -26.34 8.28 -9.17
C GLY A 117 -27.20 7.26 -9.90
N TYR A 118 -28.15 6.63 -9.21
CA TYR A 118 -29.05 5.63 -9.77
C TYR A 118 -30.50 6.04 -9.56
N SER A 119 -31.34 5.92 -10.59
CA SER A 119 -32.78 6.03 -10.45
C SER A 119 -33.34 4.85 -9.64
N GLU A 120 -34.56 4.97 -9.11
CA GLU A 120 -35.22 3.89 -8.36
C GLU A 120 -35.36 2.60 -9.17
N LEU A 121 -35.56 2.69 -10.49
CA LEU A 121 -35.64 1.53 -11.39
C LEU A 121 -34.28 0.84 -11.60
N GLU A 122 -33.20 1.58 -11.42
CA GLU A 122 -31.84 1.05 -11.54
C GLU A 122 -31.33 0.44 -10.24
N LEU A 123 -31.92 0.74 -9.09
CA LEU A 123 -31.60 0.13 -7.80
C LEU A 123 -32.16 -1.29 -7.69
N THR A 124 -31.71 -2.14 -8.60
CA THR A 124 -32.09 -3.56 -8.63
C THR A 124 -31.59 -4.29 -7.38
N PRO A 125 -32.17 -5.47 -7.03
CA PRO A 125 -31.65 -6.30 -5.92
C PRO A 125 -30.16 -6.61 -6.04
N ALA A 126 -29.63 -6.79 -7.26
CA ALA A 126 -28.22 -7.00 -7.50
C ALA A 126 -27.39 -5.75 -7.11
N ARG A 127 -27.79 -4.55 -7.52
CA ARG A 127 -27.12 -3.32 -7.13
C ARG A 127 -27.22 -3.02 -5.64
N LEU A 128 -28.36 -3.33 -5.00
CA LEU A 128 -28.52 -3.18 -3.55
C LEU A 128 -27.57 -4.08 -2.75
N ARG A 129 -26.97 -5.12 -3.33
CA ARG A 129 -25.89 -5.86 -2.67
C ARG A 129 -24.71 -4.96 -2.31
N MET A 130 -24.41 -3.94 -3.12
CA MET A 130 -23.35 -2.96 -2.84
C MET A 130 -23.69 -1.99 -1.68
N ALA A 131 -24.94 -1.99 -1.20
CA ALA A 131 -25.36 -1.26 -0.01
C ALA A 131 -25.34 -2.12 1.26
N ARG A 132 -24.91 -3.39 1.16
CA ARG A 132 -24.74 -4.29 2.30
C ARG A 132 -23.45 -3.89 3.04
N ILE A 133 -23.61 -3.46 4.29
CA ILE A 133 -22.51 -2.93 5.11
C ILE A 133 -22.50 -3.68 6.43
N PRO A 134 -21.33 -4.07 6.96
CA PRO A 134 -21.23 -4.66 8.30
C PRO A 134 -21.70 -3.68 9.38
N LEU A 135 -22.41 -4.17 10.38
CA LEU A 135 -22.90 -3.34 11.48
C LEU A 135 -21.72 -2.68 12.22
N GLY A 136 -21.86 -1.38 12.48
CA GLY A 136 -20.84 -0.57 13.13
C GLY A 136 -19.77 0.00 12.19
N ALA A 137 -19.83 -0.31 10.90
CA ALA A 137 -18.91 0.28 9.93
C ALA A 137 -19.26 1.73 9.59
N GLU A 138 -18.23 2.50 9.26
CA GLU A 138 -18.35 3.85 8.71
C GLU A 138 -18.23 3.77 7.18
N LEU A 139 -19.05 4.56 6.47
CA LEU A 139 -18.98 4.58 5.01
C LEU A 139 -17.73 5.32 4.52
N VAL A 140 -17.15 4.80 3.44
CA VAL A 140 -16.13 5.46 2.63
C VAL A 140 -16.79 5.95 1.35
N ASP A 141 -16.76 7.26 1.13
CA ASP A 141 -17.44 7.89 0.01
C ASP A 141 -16.87 7.47 -1.35
N ASN A 142 -17.76 7.35 -2.33
CA ASN A 142 -17.43 7.01 -3.70
C ASN A 142 -18.24 7.89 -4.67
N PRO A 143 -17.74 9.06 -5.01
CA PRO A 143 -18.44 9.98 -5.90
C PRO A 143 -18.53 9.48 -7.36
N VAL A 144 -17.81 8.45 -7.74
CA VAL A 144 -17.78 7.93 -9.12
C VAL A 144 -18.94 6.97 -9.38
N SER A 145 -19.04 5.87 -8.61
CA SER A 145 -20.10 4.88 -8.81
C SER A 145 -21.22 4.98 -7.78
N ARG A 146 -21.10 5.87 -6.80
CA ARG A 146 -22.04 6.06 -5.70
C ARG A 146 -22.26 4.87 -4.77
N ALA A 147 -21.70 3.71 -5.09
CA ALA A 147 -21.69 2.58 -4.18
C ALA A 147 -20.50 2.75 -3.21
N PRO A 148 -20.74 2.99 -1.91
CA PRO A 148 -19.67 3.31 -0.98
C PRO A 148 -18.82 2.08 -0.64
N GLY A 149 -17.57 2.32 -0.24
CA GLY A 149 -16.82 1.39 0.57
C GLY A 149 -17.13 1.56 2.05
N PHE A 150 -16.35 0.94 2.91
CA PHE A 150 -16.55 1.12 4.36
C PHE A 150 -15.23 0.92 5.13
N MET A 151 -15.24 1.41 6.37
CA MET A 151 -14.17 1.19 7.34
C MET A 151 -14.78 0.56 8.59
N LEU A 152 -14.22 -0.58 9.03
CA LEU A 152 -14.59 -1.27 10.26
C LEU A 152 -13.35 -1.50 11.11
N GLY A 153 -13.31 -0.90 12.29
CA GLY A 153 -12.09 -0.87 13.11
C GLY A 153 -10.92 -0.25 12.34
N ASN A 154 -9.85 -1.00 12.14
CA ASN A 154 -8.69 -0.59 11.36
C ASN A 154 -8.65 -1.17 9.94
N VAL A 155 -9.75 -1.77 9.47
CA VAL A 155 -9.85 -2.34 8.12
C VAL A 155 -10.65 -1.41 7.21
N ILE A 156 -10.05 -1.03 6.07
CA ILE A 156 -10.62 -0.13 5.07
C ILE A 156 -10.91 -0.94 3.81
N VAL A 157 -12.16 -0.95 3.38
CA VAL A 157 -12.63 -1.77 2.25
C VAL A 157 -13.00 -0.87 1.07
N MET A 158 -12.33 -1.10 -0.05
CA MET A 158 -12.45 -0.30 -1.27
C MET A 158 -12.68 -1.19 -2.50
N ALA A 159 -13.21 -0.60 -3.55
CA ALA A 159 -13.41 -1.28 -4.82
C ALA A 159 -12.10 -1.70 -5.49
N GLY A 160 -12.16 -2.73 -6.36
CA GLY A 160 -11.01 -3.18 -7.15
C GLY A 160 -10.69 -2.29 -8.36
N ILE A 161 -11.68 -1.58 -8.92
CA ILE A 161 -11.51 -0.72 -10.10
C ILE A 161 -10.62 0.48 -9.75
N PRO A 162 -9.45 0.69 -10.42
CA PRO A 162 -8.45 1.67 -10.01
C PRO A 162 -9.00 3.08 -9.80
N ARG A 163 -9.78 3.60 -10.75
CA ARG A 163 -10.37 4.94 -10.64
C ARG A 163 -11.31 5.09 -9.43
N ILE A 164 -12.03 4.03 -9.10
CA ILE A 164 -12.97 4.03 -7.96
C ILE A 164 -12.19 3.90 -6.67
N MET A 165 -11.23 2.99 -6.60
CA MET A 165 -10.34 2.82 -5.45
C MET A 165 -9.64 4.13 -5.08
N GLN A 166 -9.11 4.86 -6.07
CA GLN A 166 -8.41 6.13 -5.85
C GLN A 166 -9.28 7.17 -5.15
N VAL A 167 -10.50 7.40 -5.64
CA VAL A 167 -11.41 8.37 -4.99
C VAL A 167 -11.86 7.92 -3.60
N MET A 168 -12.01 6.62 -3.37
CA MET A 168 -12.28 6.08 -2.04
C MET A 168 -11.09 6.28 -1.09
N LEU A 169 -9.87 6.08 -1.58
CA LEU A 169 -8.64 6.31 -0.82
C LEU A 169 -8.50 7.80 -0.46
N ASP A 170 -8.79 8.70 -1.41
CA ASP A 170 -8.81 10.14 -1.16
C ASP A 170 -9.85 10.54 -0.11
N ALA A 171 -11.01 9.87 -0.09
CA ALA A 171 -12.07 10.13 0.87
C ALA A 171 -11.74 9.65 2.29
N VAL A 172 -11.06 8.51 2.42
CA VAL A 172 -10.73 7.93 3.73
C VAL A 172 -9.41 8.46 4.28
N GLY A 173 -8.44 8.81 3.43
CA GLY A 173 -7.08 9.21 3.84
C GLY A 173 -7.01 10.33 4.88
N PRO A 174 -7.83 11.41 4.81
CA PRO A 174 -7.86 12.45 5.84
C PRO A 174 -8.30 11.96 7.23
N ARG A 175 -8.99 10.82 7.32
CA ARG A 175 -9.48 10.21 8.57
C ARG A 175 -8.44 9.33 9.25
N LEU A 176 -7.38 8.95 8.52
CA LEU A 176 -6.34 8.08 9.02
C LEU A 176 -5.35 8.86 9.88
N ARG A 177 -4.87 8.22 10.96
CA ARG A 177 -3.75 8.74 11.73
C ARG A 177 -2.51 8.75 10.83
N LYS A 178 -1.91 9.90 10.65
CA LYS A 178 -0.72 10.10 9.84
C LYS A 178 0.54 9.84 10.65
N GLY A 179 1.58 9.36 9.99
CA GLY A 179 2.94 9.29 10.53
C GLY A 179 3.83 10.40 9.96
N ARG A 180 5.14 10.24 10.12
CA ARG A 180 6.11 11.09 9.42
C ARG A 180 6.29 10.59 8.00
N PRO A 181 6.15 11.44 6.97
CA PRO A 181 6.39 11.03 5.59
C PRO A 181 7.81 10.45 5.42
N MET A 182 7.93 9.40 4.64
CA MET A 182 9.22 8.85 4.26
C MET A 182 9.85 9.74 3.20
N LEU A 183 10.93 10.41 3.54
CA LEU A 183 11.73 11.18 2.59
C LEU A 183 12.56 10.23 1.73
N SER A 184 12.71 10.55 0.46
CA SER A 184 13.48 9.76 -0.50
C SER A 184 14.46 10.66 -1.26
N ARG A 185 15.64 10.14 -1.53
CA ARG A 185 16.66 10.75 -2.39
C ARG A 185 17.18 9.70 -3.35
N SER A 186 17.24 10.02 -4.62
CA SER A 186 17.69 9.09 -5.65
C SER A 186 18.94 9.62 -6.34
N VAL A 187 19.92 8.74 -6.55
CA VAL A 187 21.17 9.04 -7.27
C VAL A 187 21.34 8.03 -8.38
N ARG A 188 21.44 8.50 -9.60
CA ARG A 188 21.83 7.68 -10.77
C ARG A 188 23.34 7.60 -10.83
N ILE A 189 23.87 6.39 -10.93
CA ILE A 189 25.30 6.10 -11.06
C ILE A 189 25.50 5.34 -12.38
N ASP A 190 26.38 5.83 -13.25
CA ASP A 190 26.73 5.17 -14.51
C ASP A 190 27.79 4.08 -14.28
N ALA A 191 27.48 3.13 -13.38
CA ALA A 191 28.28 1.98 -13.07
C ALA A 191 27.40 0.76 -12.77
N PRO A 192 27.86 -0.46 -13.11
CA PRO A 192 27.16 -1.69 -12.75
C PRO A 192 26.98 -1.83 -11.24
N GLU A 193 25.88 -2.44 -10.82
CA GLU A 193 25.53 -2.63 -9.39
C GLU A 193 26.66 -3.34 -8.61
N GLY A 194 27.32 -4.33 -9.22
CA GLY A 194 28.44 -5.06 -8.60
C GLY A 194 29.61 -4.17 -8.20
N ASP A 195 29.87 -3.09 -8.96
CA ASP A 195 30.99 -2.17 -8.71
C ASP A 195 30.72 -1.21 -7.53
N VAL A 196 29.44 -0.95 -7.23
CA VAL A 196 29.02 -0.09 -6.13
C VAL A 196 28.65 -0.87 -4.86
N ALA A 197 28.31 -2.15 -4.96
CA ALA A 197 27.73 -2.97 -3.90
C ALA A 197 28.52 -2.95 -2.58
N THR A 198 29.84 -3.18 -2.64
CA THR A 198 30.70 -3.18 -1.44
C THR A 198 30.74 -1.81 -0.77
N GLY A 199 30.71 -0.74 -1.57
CA GLY A 199 30.67 0.64 -1.06
C GLY A 199 29.33 0.95 -0.40
N LEU A 200 28.22 0.57 -1.04
CA LEU A 200 26.87 0.74 -0.51
C LEU A 200 26.67 0.02 0.82
N ALA A 201 27.20 -1.20 0.96
CA ALA A 201 27.15 -1.94 2.21
C ALA A 201 27.84 -1.20 3.37
N ARG A 202 28.95 -0.48 3.10
CA ARG A 202 29.63 0.35 4.09
C ARG A 202 28.82 1.59 4.47
N VAL A 203 28.24 2.27 3.46
CA VAL A 203 27.37 3.42 3.71
C VAL A 203 26.15 2.98 4.54
N GLN A 204 25.51 1.86 4.18
CA GLN A 204 24.39 1.30 4.94
C GLN A 204 24.77 0.98 6.39
N SER A 205 25.94 0.41 6.61
CA SER A 205 26.40 0.06 7.97
C SER A 205 26.70 1.29 8.81
N ALA A 206 27.17 2.39 8.19
CA ALA A 206 27.43 3.66 8.87
C ALA A 206 26.14 4.46 9.14
N HIS A 207 25.08 4.20 8.37
CA HIS A 207 23.78 4.90 8.46
C HIS A 207 22.63 3.89 8.63
N PRO A 208 22.52 3.18 9.77
CA PRO A 208 21.56 2.10 9.97
C PRO A 208 20.09 2.58 9.96
N ASP A 209 19.85 3.87 10.26
CA ASP A 209 18.52 4.49 10.26
C ASP A 209 18.05 4.98 8.86
N VAL A 210 18.89 4.82 7.84
CA VAL A 210 18.57 5.14 6.45
C VAL A 210 18.48 3.84 5.66
N GLN A 211 17.37 3.63 4.97
CA GLN A 211 17.22 2.49 4.06
C GLN A 211 17.92 2.83 2.74
N ILE A 212 18.82 1.97 2.28
CA ILE A 212 19.54 2.14 1.01
C ILE A 212 19.22 0.96 0.09
N GLY A 213 18.57 1.26 -1.03
CA GLY A 213 18.28 0.29 -2.08
C GLY A 213 19.07 0.59 -3.35
N SER A 214 19.47 -0.46 -4.09
CA SER A 214 20.07 -0.33 -5.41
C SER A 214 19.22 -1.01 -6.47
N TYR A 215 19.07 -0.35 -7.61
CA TYR A 215 18.21 -0.78 -8.71
C TYR A 215 18.98 -0.67 -10.03
N PRO A 216 19.44 -1.79 -10.60
CA PRO A 216 20.17 -1.77 -11.85
C PRO A 216 19.26 -1.38 -13.02
N PHE A 217 19.83 -0.64 -13.97
CA PHE A 217 19.16 -0.31 -15.22
C PHE A 217 20.07 -0.58 -16.43
N PHE A 218 19.45 -0.74 -17.58
CA PHE A 218 20.16 -0.86 -18.86
C PHE A 218 19.55 0.12 -19.86
N GLU A 219 20.24 1.21 -20.12
CA GLU A 219 19.80 2.25 -21.03
C GLU A 219 20.94 2.60 -22.00
N ASN A 220 20.59 2.85 -23.27
CA ASN A 220 21.56 3.23 -24.30
C ASN A 220 22.80 2.31 -24.39
N LYS A 221 22.60 0.99 -24.20
CA LYS A 221 23.65 -0.03 -24.19
C LYS A 221 24.66 0.14 -23.03
N ARG A 222 24.31 0.85 -21.98
CA ARG A 222 25.12 1.03 -20.77
C ARG A 222 24.37 0.49 -19.55
N LEU A 223 25.10 -0.18 -18.68
CA LEU A 223 24.64 -0.60 -17.37
C LEU A 223 24.83 0.57 -16.40
N GLY A 224 23.86 0.78 -15.55
CA GLY A 224 23.93 1.74 -14.46
C GLY A 224 23.12 1.29 -13.27
N THR A 225 23.16 2.06 -12.20
CA THR A 225 22.45 1.74 -10.94
C THR A 225 21.80 3.01 -10.38
N TYR A 226 20.49 2.95 -10.12
CA TYR A 226 19.86 3.93 -9.25
C TYR A 226 20.07 3.49 -7.80
N VAL A 227 20.58 4.41 -6.98
CA VAL A 227 20.65 4.22 -5.52
C VAL A 227 19.62 5.12 -4.88
N VAL A 228 18.70 4.52 -4.13
CA VAL A 228 17.61 5.21 -3.44
C VAL A 228 17.85 5.15 -1.94
N LEU A 229 17.92 6.31 -1.31
CA LEU A 229 18.05 6.47 0.14
C LEU A 229 16.72 6.93 0.69
N ARG A 230 16.26 6.33 1.81
CA ARG A 230 14.98 6.66 2.44
C ARG A 230 15.15 6.79 3.95
N SER A 231 14.57 7.83 4.53
CA SER A 231 14.50 8.05 5.98
C SER A 231 13.34 8.98 6.33
N ILE A 232 12.81 8.87 7.55
CA ILE A 232 11.89 9.85 8.12
C ILE A 232 12.61 11.06 8.74
N ASP A 233 13.93 11.02 8.80
CA ASP A 233 14.81 12.04 9.37
C ASP A 233 15.67 12.66 8.25
N GLU A 234 15.42 13.93 7.96
CA GLU A 234 16.09 14.62 6.86
C GLU A 234 17.60 14.77 7.09
N ALA A 235 18.03 15.05 8.33
CA ALA A 235 19.46 15.21 8.63
C ALA A 235 20.22 13.88 8.44
N LYS A 236 19.61 12.76 8.85
CA LYS A 236 20.18 11.43 8.61
C LYS A 236 20.23 11.07 7.13
N LEU A 237 19.17 11.43 6.40
CA LEU A 237 19.09 11.21 4.96
C LEU A 237 20.19 11.99 4.22
N GLU A 238 20.39 13.26 4.58
CA GLU A 238 21.43 14.12 4.02
C GLU A 238 22.83 13.57 4.31
N ALA A 239 23.12 13.20 5.56
CA ALA A 239 24.40 12.60 5.93
C ALA A 239 24.72 11.30 5.16
N ALA A 240 23.72 10.45 4.95
CA ALA A 240 23.88 9.24 4.15
C ALA A 240 24.10 9.54 2.67
N GLN A 241 23.42 10.56 2.14
CA GLN A 241 23.61 11.00 0.75
C GLN A 241 25.02 11.57 0.55
N ASP A 242 25.52 12.37 1.48
CA ASP A 242 26.90 12.89 1.42
C ASP A 242 27.94 11.77 1.44
N ALA A 243 27.73 10.76 2.30
CA ALA A 243 28.59 9.57 2.32
C ALA A 243 28.54 8.79 1.00
N LEU A 244 27.38 8.73 0.35
CA LEU A 244 27.24 8.15 -0.99
C LEU A 244 28.00 8.96 -2.04
N TRP A 245 27.91 10.28 -2.04
CA TRP A 245 28.66 11.14 -2.97
C TRP A 245 30.18 11.03 -2.77
N ILE A 246 30.68 10.92 -1.54
CA ILE A 246 32.09 10.67 -1.24
C ILE A 246 32.54 9.32 -1.84
N LEU A 247 31.73 8.27 -1.70
CA LEU A 247 31.99 6.96 -2.29
C LEU A 247 32.10 7.04 -3.82
N ILE A 248 31.11 7.67 -4.47
CA ILE A 248 31.04 7.83 -5.93
C ILE A 248 32.29 8.56 -6.45
N ASN A 249 32.63 9.69 -5.85
CA ASN A 249 33.79 10.50 -6.22
C ASN A 249 35.12 9.72 -6.03
N LYS A 250 35.25 8.99 -4.93
CA LYS A 250 36.43 8.16 -4.67
C LYS A 250 36.64 7.05 -5.70
N LYS A 251 35.54 6.53 -6.26
CA LYS A 251 35.55 5.50 -7.29
C LYS A 251 35.67 6.07 -8.70
N GLY A 252 35.51 7.38 -8.88
CA GLY A 252 35.52 8.05 -10.19
C GLY A 252 34.33 7.72 -11.06
N PHE A 253 33.18 7.36 -10.48
CA PHE A 253 31.97 7.08 -11.22
C PHE A 253 31.28 8.39 -11.64
N ALA A 254 30.75 8.43 -12.86
CA ALA A 254 29.83 9.49 -13.27
C ALA A 254 28.47 9.25 -12.58
N ALA A 255 27.92 10.30 -11.97
CA ALA A 255 26.62 10.22 -11.29
C ALA A 255 25.90 11.57 -11.32
N ALA A 256 24.58 11.52 -11.16
CA ALA A 256 23.72 12.69 -11.03
C ALA A 256 22.59 12.42 -10.02
N SER A 257 22.11 13.48 -9.35
CA SER A 257 20.84 13.38 -8.63
C SER A 257 19.74 13.00 -9.60
N ALA A 258 18.89 12.09 -9.21
CA ALA A 258 17.72 11.69 -9.97
C ALA A 258 16.48 12.04 -9.14
N ASP A 259 15.53 12.74 -9.72
CA ASP A 259 14.21 12.90 -9.10
C ASP A 259 13.49 11.56 -9.15
N ASP A 260 12.79 11.22 -8.08
CA ASP A 260 11.92 10.04 -8.06
C ASP A 260 10.80 10.24 -9.10
N LYS A 261 10.85 9.43 -10.18
CA LYS A 261 9.81 9.40 -11.21
C LYS A 261 8.67 8.49 -10.77
#